data_2e9fa3372f0f51caec079306379281ac
#
_entry.id   2e9fa3372f0f51caec079306379281ac
#
_cell.length_a   1.000
_cell.length_b   1.000
_cell.length_c   1.000
_cell.angle_alpha   90.00
_cell.angle_beta   90.00
_cell.angle_gamma   90.00
#
_symmetry.space_group_name_H-M   'P 1'
#
loop_
_entity.id
_entity.type
_entity.pdbx_description
1 polymer ?
#
loop_
_entity_poly.entity_id
_entity_poly.type
_entity_poly.pdbx_seq_one_letter_code
_entity_poly.pdbx_strand_id
1 'polypeptide(L)'
;MTYDILIVGFGPVGATMANLLARRGLRVGVVEAEREIYDKPRALTFDHEAMRVFQACGLAARIAQFTTPHRGTHFLGIDGRVIKKFVPMPAPYPLSWPPT
;
A
#
# COMPACT_ATOMS: atom_id res chain seq x y z
N MET A 1 14.92 -1.65 -27.23
CA MET A 1 14.18 -0.65 -26.43
C MET A 1 15.03 -0.23 -25.26
N THR A 2 15.12 1.05 -25.01
CA THR A 2 15.93 1.60 -23.90
C THR A 2 15.02 2.04 -22.77
N TYR A 3 15.34 1.62 -21.56
CA TYR A 3 14.64 2.02 -20.35
C TYR A 3 15.42 3.11 -19.61
N ASP A 4 14.69 4.01 -18.98
CA ASP A 4 15.30 5.00 -18.09
C ASP A 4 15.57 4.37 -16.72
N ILE A 5 14.70 3.46 -16.29
CA ILE A 5 14.80 2.77 -15.02
C ILE A 5 14.40 1.30 -15.20
N LEU A 6 15.14 0.43 -14.55
CA LEU A 6 14.83 -1.00 -14.47
C LEU A 6 14.53 -1.35 -13.01
N ILE A 7 13.37 -1.93 -12.78
CA ILE A 7 12.94 -2.41 -11.47
C ILE A 7 13.05 -3.91 -11.43
N VAL A 8 13.74 -4.45 -10.44
CA VAL A 8 13.84 -5.88 -10.20
C VAL A 8 12.88 -6.25 -9.07
N GLY A 9 11.85 -7.02 -9.39
CA GLY A 9 10.77 -7.39 -8.49
C GLY A 9 9.49 -6.60 -8.73
N PHE A 10 8.36 -7.31 -8.80
CA PHE A 10 7.04 -6.71 -9.03
C PHE A 10 6.06 -7.09 -7.92
N GLY A 11 6.54 -7.02 -6.67
CA GLY A 11 5.69 -7.04 -5.50
C GLY A 11 5.03 -5.67 -5.28
N PRO A 12 4.38 -5.44 -4.14
CA PRO A 12 3.69 -4.16 -3.88
C PRO A 12 4.59 -2.93 -4.03
N VAL A 13 5.82 -3.02 -3.58
CA VAL A 13 6.79 -1.90 -3.66
C VAL A 13 7.21 -1.64 -5.11
N GLY A 14 7.62 -2.69 -5.82
CA GLY A 14 8.04 -2.57 -7.21
C GLY A 14 6.93 -2.09 -8.12
N ALA A 15 5.72 -2.62 -7.94
CA ALA A 15 4.55 -2.22 -8.71
C ALA A 15 4.18 -0.75 -8.46
N THR A 16 4.22 -0.31 -7.21
CA THR A 16 3.96 1.08 -6.84
C THR A 16 5.00 2.01 -7.44
N MET A 17 6.28 1.66 -7.33
CA MET A 17 7.37 2.42 -7.92
C MET A 17 7.22 2.55 -9.43
N ALA A 18 6.91 1.45 -10.11
CA ALA A 18 6.72 1.44 -11.56
C ALA A 18 5.59 2.40 -11.98
N ASN A 19 4.47 2.37 -11.27
CA ASN A 19 3.34 3.28 -11.53
C ASN A 19 3.73 4.75 -11.33
N LEU A 20 4.39 5.08 -10.24
CA LEU A 20 4.78 6.45 -9.94
C LEU A 20 5.78 7.01 -10.97
N LEU A 21 6.76 6.21 -11.35
CA LEU A 21 7.78 6.62 -12.32
C LEU A 21 7.22 6.74 -13.74
N ALA A 22 6.38 5.79 -14.15
CA ALA A 22 5.74 5.83 -15.46
C ALA A 22 4.82 7.05 -15.60
N ARG A 23 4.11 7.42 -14.55
CA ARG A 23 3.26 8.63 -14.55
C ARG A 23 4.06 9.93 -14.66
N ARG A 24 5.36 9.89 -14.39
CA ARG A 24 6.28 11.01 -14.62
C ARG A 24 6.92 11.01 -16.00
N GLY A 25 6.47 10.11 -16.87
CA GLY A 25 6.96 10.03 -18.25
C GLY A 25 8.24 9.24 -18.43
N LEU A 26 8.70 8.55 -17.39
CA LEU A 26 9.90 7.71 -17.50
C LEU A 26 9.57 6.37 -18.14
N ARG A 27 10.52 5.85 -18.90
CA ARG A 27 10.41 4.51 -19.49
C ARG A 27 10.88 3.50 -18.47
N VAL A 28 9.94 2.75 -17.91
CA VAL A 28 10.21 1.81 -16.83
C VAL A 28 10.14 0.38 -17.34
N GLY A 29 11.22 -0.36 -17.13
CA GLY A 29 11.25 -1.80 -17.33
C GLY A 29 11.08 -2.50 -15.98
N VAL A 30 10.41 -3.64 -15.98
CA VAL A 30 10.23 -4.46 -14.78
C VAL A 30 10.63 -5.90 -15.08
N VAL A 31 11.40 -6.47 -14.17
CA VAL A 31 11.81 -7.88 -14.23
C VAL A 31 11.26 -8.57 -12.99
N GLU A 32 10.53 -9.66 -13.19
CA GLU A 32 9.94 -10.44 -12.11
C GLU A 32 10.25 -11.92 -12.30
N ALA A 33 10.70 -12.57 -11.24
CA ALA A 33 11.05 -13.98 -11.28
C ALA A 33 9.82 -14.89 -11.25
N GLU A 34 8.76 -14.47 -10.55
CA GLU A 34 7.53 -15.24 -10.44
C GLU A 34 6.61 -14.99 -11.62
N ARG A 35 5.99 -16.05 -12.14
CA ARG A 35 5.07 -15.96 -13.27
C ARG A 35 3.67 -15.50 -12.87
N GLU A 36 3.30 -15.74 -11.61
CA GLU A 36 1.98 -15.45 -11.10
C GLU A 36 2.04 -14.50 -9.90
N ILE A 37 0.96 -13.79 -9.67
CA ILE A 37 0.82 -12.97 -8.48
C ILE A 37 0.70 -13.88 -7.26
N TYR A 38 1.46 -13.56 -6.21
CA TYR A 38 1.36 -14.25 -4.93
C TYR A 38 -0.04 -14.05 -4.35
N ASP A 39 -0.77 -15.14 -4.17
CA ASP A 39 -2.20 -15.12 -3.83
C ASP A 39 -2.48 -15.21 -2.32
N LYS A 40 -1.44 -15.29 -1.49
CA LYS A 40 -1.57 -15.38 -0.04
C LYS A 40 -1.26 -14.04 0.61
N PRO A 41 -1.93 -13.70 1.73
CA PRO A 41 -1.64 -12.45 2.41
C PRO A 41 -0.24 -12.44 3.01
N ARG A 42 0.48 -11.34 2.78
CA ARG A 42 1.76 -11.05 3.42
C ARG A 42 1.65 -9.88 4.38
N ALA A 43 0.98 -8.82 3.94
CA ALA A 43 0.63 -7.68 4.77
C ALA A 43 -0.87 -7.50 4.72
N LEU A 44 -1.49 -7.33 5.88
CA LEU A 44 -2.94 -7.25 6.00
C LEU A 44 -3.42 -5.81 6.16
N THR A 45 -2.55 -4.92 6.58
CA THR A 45 -2.91 -3.53 6.86
C THR A 45 -1.92 -2.57 6.23
N PHE A 46 -2.39 -1.39 5.91
CA PHE A 46 -1.57 -0.27 5.48
C PHE A 46 -2.20 1.02 6.00
N ASP A 47 -1.42 2.07 6.07
CA ASP A 47 -1.80 3.33 6.68
C ASP A 47 -2.29 4.37 5.66
N HIS A 48 -2.60 5.56 6.17
CA HIS A 48 -3.02 6.70 5.36
C HIS A 48 -1.95 7.14 4.35
N GLU A 49 -0.68 7.03 4.71
CA GLU A 49 0.40 7.42 3.82
C GLU A 49 0.47 6.50 2.60
N ALA A 50 0.32 5.18 2.81
CA ALA A 50 0.24 4.24 1.70
C ALA A 50 -0.96 4.55 0.80
N MET A 51 -2.11 4.88 1.41
CA MET A 51 -3.31 5.23 0.63
C MET A 51 -3.12 6.51 -0.19
N ARG A 52 -2.37 7.48 0.32
CA ARG A 52 -2.01 8.68 -0.44
C ARG A 52 -1.12 8.36 -1.62
N VAL A 53 -0.17 7.44 -1.45
CA VAL A 53 0.66 6.97 -2.56
C VAL A 53 -0.21 6.31 -3.63
N PHE A 54 -1.15 5.46 -3.24
CA PHE A 54 -2.09 4.85 -4.18
C PHE A 54 -2.98 5.89 -4.86
N GLN A 55 -3.36 6.94 -4.16
CA GLN A 55 -4.09 8.06 -4.75
C GLN A 55 -3.24 8.76 -5.82
N ALA A 56 -1.97 8.98 -5.55
CA ALA A 56 -1.05 9.55 -6.55
C ALA A 56 -0.88 8.64 -7.77
N CYS A 57 -1.05 7.32 -7.62
CA CYS A 57 -1.07 6.37 -8.72
C CYS A 57 -2.43 6.31 -9.45
N GLY A 58 -3.47 7.00 -8.95
CA GLY A 58 -4.82 6.92 -9.50
C GLY A 58 -5.56 5.64 -9.11
N LEU A 59 -5.14 4.94 -8.05
CA LEU A 59 -5.64 3.62 -7.68
C LEU A 59 -6.45 3.61 -6.38
N ALA A 60 -6.47 4.73 -5.62
CA ALA A 60 -7.04 4.73 -4.28
C ALA A 60 -8.51 4.31 -4.23
N ALA A 61 -9.34 4.83 -5.13
CA ALA A 61 -10.76 4.48 -5.16
C ALA A 61 -10.99 2.99 -5.44
N ARG A 62 -10.20 2.42 -6.32
CA ARG A 62 -10.27 0.99 -6.65
C ARG A 62 -9.81 0.12 -5.49
N ILE A 63 -8.70 0.49 -4.83
CA ILE A 63 -8.17 -0.23 -3.68
C ILE A 63 -9.16 -0.15 -2.51
N ALA A 64 -9.80 1.00 -2.30
CA ALA A 64 -10.77 1.17 -1.22
C ALA A 64 -11.95 0.19 -1.30
N GLN A 65 -12.30 -0.28 -2.49
CA GLN A 65 -13.37 -1.27 -2.66
C GLN A 65 -13.02 -2.62 -2.03
N PHE A 66 -11.73 -2.91 -1.85
CA PHE A 66 -11.25 -4.18 -1.31
C PHE A 66 -10.71 -4.04 0.12
N THR A 67 -10.89 -2.88 0.75
CA THR A 67 -10.36 -2.61 2.09
C THR A 67 -11.47 -2.17 3.04
N THR A 68 -11.21 -2.38 4.33
CA THR A 68 -12.09 -1.96 5.40
C THR A 68 -11.32 -1.04 6.34
N PRO A 69 -11.92 0.06 6.81
CA PRO A 69 -11.26 0.94 7.77
C PRO A 69 -10.81 0.17 9.02
N HIS A 70 -9.59 0.42 9.43
CA HIS A 70 -9.00 -0.19 10.61
C HIS A 70 -9.57 0.43 11.87
N ARG A 71 -10.03 -0.41 12.81
CA ARG A 71 -10.68 0.04 14.05
C ARG A 71 -9.73 0.11 15.24
N GLY A 72 -8.49 -0.33 15.07
CA GLY A 72 -7.52 -0.37 16.14
C GLY A 72 -6.86 -1.73 16.26
N THR A 73 -5.90 -1.81 17.17
CA THR A 73 -5.14 -3.03 17.42
C THR A 73 -5.06 -3.27 18.92
N HIS A 74 -5.30 -4.50 19.31
CA HIS A 74 -5.08 -4.95 20.68
C HIS A 74 -3.88 -5.89 20.71
N PHE A 75 -2.93 -5.59 21.58
CA PHE A 75 -1.87 -6.51 21.90
C PHE A 75 -2.26 -7.31 23.13
N LEU A 76 -2.29 -8.63 23.00
CA LEU A 76 -2.72 -9.53 24.05
C LEU A 76 -1.53 -10.21 24.70
N GLY A 77 -1.62 -10.40 26.01
CA GLY A 77 -0.70 -11.25 26.75
C GLY A 77 -1.00 -12.73 26.52
N ILE A 78 -0.12 -13.57 27.05
CA ILE A 78 -0.28 -15.03 26.96
C ILE A 78 -1.55 -15.53 27.66
N ASP A 79 -2.04 -14.79 28.64
CA ASP A 79 -3.31 -15.07 29.36
C ASP A 79 -4.56 -14.51 28.66
N GLY A 80 -4.40 -13.91 27.49
CA GLY A 80 -5.48 -13.31 26.74
C GLY A 80 -5.89 -11.91 27.19
N ARG A 81 -5.25 -11.35 28.20
CA ARG A 81 -5.51 -9.99 28.65
C ARG A 81 -4.91 -8.97 27.70
N VAL A 82 -5.59 -7.84 27.54
CA VAL A 82 -5.10 -6.75 26.70
C VAL A 82 -3.96 -6.02 27.42
N ILE A 83 -2.77 -6.06 26.83
CA ILE A 83 -1.59 -5.34 27.31
C ILE A 83 -1.64 -3.89 26.81
N LYS A 84 -1.98 -3.69 25.56
CA LYS A 84 -1.98 -2.38 24.91
C LYS A 84 -3.08 -2.30 23.86
N LYS A 85 -3.78 -1.18 23.84
CA LYS A 85 -4.75 -0.82 22.79
C LYS A 85 -4.20 0.34 21.98
N PHE A 86 -4.23 0.20 20.67
CA PHE A 86 -3.98 1.30 19.75
C PHE A 86 -5.27 1.63 19.02
N VAL A 87 -5.70 2.88 19.12
CA VAL A 87 -6.86 3.39 18.41
C VAL A 87 -6.34 4.23 17.25
N PRO A 88 -6.92 4.10 16.05
CA PRO A 88 -6.52 4.94 14.93
C PRO A 88 -6.68 6.41 15.30
N MET A 89 -5.62 7.17 15.13
CA MET A 89 -5.68 8.62 15.31
C MET A 89 -6.17 9.29 14.03
N PRO A 90 -6.91 10.40 14.14
CA PRO A 90 -7.17 11.23 12.98
C PRO A 90 -5.85 11.62 12.30
N ALA A 91 -5.86 11.70 10.99
CA ALA A 91 -4.68 12.15 10.26
C ALA A 91 -4.25 13.53 10.78
N PRO A 92 -2.95 13.75 11.02
CA PRO A 92 -2.47 15.01 11.57
C PRO A 92 -2.57 16.19 10.61
N TYR A 93 -2.96 15.94 9.38
CA TYR A 93 -3.14 16.94 8.33
C TYR A 93 -4.35 16.56 7.48
N PRO A 94 -4.94 17.55 6.78
CA PRO A 94 -6.06 17.23 5.89
C PRO A 94 -5.58 16.26 4.80
N LEU A 95 -6.12 15.06 4.85
CA LEU A 95 -5.92 14.10 3.79
C LEU A 95 -7.04 14.26 2.78
N SER A 96 -6.68 14.22 1.52
CA SER A 96 -7.68 14.10 0.48
C SER A 96 -8.29 12.71 0.43
N TRP A 97 -7.86 11.84 1.31
CA TRP A 97 -8.38 10.48 1.41
C TRP A 97 -8.79 10.12 2.86
N PRO A 98 -9.98 9.50 3.10
CA PRO A 98 -11.02 9.36 2.07
C PRO A 98 -11.49 10.72 1.56
N PRO A 99 -11.98 10.81 0.32
CA PRO A 99 -12.51 12.07 -0.18
C PRO A 99 -13.64 12.53 0.73
N THR A 100 -13.57 13.77 1.13
CA THR A 100 -14.60 14.41 1.94
C THR A 100 -15.80 14.75 1.09
#